data_345b2a628170dbd7dc725d00653e712a
#
_entry.id   345b2a628170dbd7dc725d00653e712a
#
_cell.length_a   1.000
_cell.length_b   1.000
_cell.length_c   1.000
_cell.angle_alpha   90.00
_cell.angle_beta   90.00
_cell.angle_gamma   90.00
#
_symmetry.space_group_name_H-M   'P 1'
#
loop_
_entity.id
_entity.type
_entity.pdbx_description
1 polymer ?
#
loop_
_entity_poly.entity_id
_entity_poly.type
_entity_poly.pdbx_seq_one_letter_code
_entity_poly.pdbx_strand_id
1 'polypeptide(L)'
;MAKKHEIRNSTAEFLIFQVESKEQGIEVMYADETIWCTQDAIAALFDKGRSTIAEHLQNAFSTGELEKDSVCRKSRRTAADGKEYNTQYYNLDAVISVGYRVNSIRATQFRQWATSVLRQYAIRGYVLDKKRMENGAFLGEDYFEHLLAEIREIRLSERRFYQKLTDIYATSMDYNKDAPTTRQFFKMIQNKMHYAVHGRTAAELIMERADADKEHMGLTTWENAPEGKIVKTDVTIAKNYLKQLELEDMGRIVTAVLEFAESRAKRHIPMTMEDWAKRIDAYLSSDERPILDNAGSVSREEAVQHAETEFEKYRIVQDRLFQSDFDRFLDALPFDEDS
;
A
#
# COMPACT_ATOMS: atom_id res chain seq x y z
N MET A 1 -7.06 -38.17 9.38
CA MET A 1 -7.09 -37.28 10.55
C MET A 1 -6.68 -35.89 10.07
N ALA A 2 -7.61 -34.99 9.91
CA ALA A 2 -7.34 -33.63 9.50
C ALA A 2 -6.70 -32.89 10.70
N LYS A 3 -5.50 -32.35 10.52
CA LYS A 3 -4.84 -31.51 11.53
C LYS A 3 -5.70 -30.26 11.74
N LYS A 4 -6.21 -30.05 12.97
CA LYS A 4 -6.74 -28.77 13.40
C LYS A 4 -5.63 -27.74 13.23
N HIS A 5 -5.82 -26.79 12.32
CA HIS A 5 -4.96 -25.61 12.27
C HIS A 5 -5.38 -24.66 13.38
N GLU A 6 -4.59 -24.60 14.45
CA GLU A 6 -4.65 -23.49 15.40
C GLU A 6 -3.99 -22.28 14.74
N ILE A 7 -4.77 -21.25 14.45
CA ILE A 7 -4.23 -19.97 13.97
C ILE A 7 -3.80 -19.17 15.20
N ARG A 8 -2.48 -19.02 15.39
CA ARG A 8 -1.88 -18.19 16.44
C ARG A 8 -1.28 -16.93 15.82
N ASN A 9 -2.07 -15.88 15.66
CA ASN A 9 -1.53 -14.62 15.17
C ASN A 9 -2.34 -13.39 15.53
N SER A 10 -1.84 -12.25 15.43
CA SER A 10 -2.03 -11.00 16.09
C SER A 10 -3.41 -10.33 16.02
N THR A 11 -4.14 -10.40 14.90
CA THR A 11 -5.59 -10.19 14.93
C THR A 11 -6.22 -11.37 15.64
N ALA A 12 -5.67 -12.54 15.47
CA ALA A 12 -5.90 -13.69 16.31
C ALA A 12 -5.26 -13.54 17.71
N GLU A 13 -4.23 -12.73 17.96
CA GLU A 13 -3.77 -12.47 19.32
C GLU A 13 -4.78 -11.69 20.16
N PHE A 14 -5.63 -10.87 19.55
CA PHE A 14 -6.76 -10.40 20.30
C PHE A 14 -7.84 -11.46 20.39
N LEU A 15 -8.11 -12.19 19.35
CA LEU A 15 -9.00 -13.33 19.38
C LEU A 15 -8.41 -14.47 20.23
N ILE A 16 -7.09 -14.54 20.36
CA ILE A 16 -6.33 -15.40 21.24
C ILE A 16 -5.80 -14.68 22.46
N PHE A 17 -6.13 -13.36 22.59
CA PHE A 17 -5.76 -12.61 23.74
C PHE A 17 -6.30 -13.25 24.95
N GLN A 18 -5.97 -14.30 25.34
CA GLN A 18 -6.11 -14.76 26.20
C GLN A 18 -6.09 -15.64 26.85
N VAL A 19 -5.64 -16.03 27.08
CA VAL A 19 -5.60 -17.04 28.00
C VAL A 19 -4.19 -17.45 28.32
N GLU A 20 -3.44 -16.56 28.92
CA GLU A 20 -2.28 -16.97 29.71
C GLU A 20 -2.66 -17.95 30.86
N SER A 21 -3.90 -18.40 30.92
CA SER A 21 -4.32 -19.35 31.97
C SER A 21 -5.22 -20.51 31.55
N LYS A 22 -5.65 -20.66 30.32
CA LYS A 22 -6.36 -21.88 29.83
C LYS A 22 -6.23 -22.08 28.31
N GLU A 23 -5.70 -23.22 27.92
CA GLU A 23 -5.40 -23.70 26.56
C GLU A 23 -6.63 -23.99 25.67
N GLN A 24 -7.63 -23.14 25.59
CA GLN A 24 -8.73 -23.31 24.63
C GLN A 24 -8.82 -22.10 23.72
N GLY A 25 -8.17 -22.20 22.55
CA GLY A 25 -8.28 -21.25 21.47
C GLY A 25 -9.72 -21.18 20.92
N ILE A 26 -10.13 -20.02 20.45
CA ILE A 26 -11.39 -19.81 19.76
C ILE A 26 -11.22 -20.29 18.31
N GLU A 27 -12.15 -21.12 17.84
CA GLU A 27 -12.13 -21.59 16.46
C GLU A 27 -12.61 -20.47 15.54
N VAL A 28 -11.72 -20.02 14.64
CA VAL A 28 -12.00 -19.01 13.63
C VAL A 28 -11.72 -19.57 12.25
N MET A 29 -12.44 -19.08 11.25
CA MET A 29 -12.22 -19.41 9.84
C MET A 29 -11.71 -18.14 9.15
N TYR A 30 -10.57 -18.23 8.46
CA TYR A 30 -10.05 -17.16 7.61
C TYR A 30 -10.51 -17.39 6.17
N ALA A 31 -11.25 -16.45 5.61
CA ALA A 31 -11.66 -16.45 4.20
C ALA A 31 -12.06 -15.04 3.78
N ASP A 32 -11.94 -14.74 2.48
CA ASP A 32 -12.33 -13.45 1.89
C ASP A 32 -11.67 -12.26 2.63
N GLU A 33 -10.37 -12.40 2.93
CA GLU A 33 -9.53 -11.41 3.62
C GLU A 33 -10.04 -10.98 5.03
N THR A 34 -10.96 -11.74 5.61
CA THR A 34 -11.52 -11.48 6.92
C THR A 34 -11.61 -12.74 7.79
N ILE A 35 -11.93 -12.56 9.05
CA ILE A 35 -12.11 -13.63 10.03
C ILE A 35 -13.59 -13.87 10.23
N TRP A 36 -13.98 -15.14 10.22
CA TRP A 36 -15.35 -15.58 10.43
C TRP A 36 -15.48 -16.38 11.72
N CYS A 37 -16.38 -15.98 12.58
CA CYS A 37 -16.64 -16.60 13.89
C CYS A 37 -18.08 -17.09 14.00
N THR A 38 -18.29 -18.19 14.73
CA THR A 38 -19.64 -18.59 15.15
C THR A 38 -20.11 -17.73 16.34
N GLN A 39 -21.43 -17.70 16.61
CA GLN A 39 -21.95 -17.06 17.82
C GLN A 39 -21.33 -17.62 19.09
N ASP A 40 -21.09 -18.93 19.13
CA ASP A 40 -20.47 -19.59 20.29
C ASP A 40 -19.01 -19.14 20.46
N ALA A 41 -18.27 -18.96 19.35
CA ALA A 41 -16.92 -18.42 19.38
C ALA A 41 -16.90 -16.97 19.88
N ILE A 42 -17.83 -16.13 19.43
CA ILE A 42 -17.97 -14.74 19.90
C ILE A 42 -18.38 -14.70 21.39
N ALA A 43 -19.25 -15.60 21.80
CA ALA A 43 -19.67 -15.71 23.20
C ALA A 43 -18.49 -16.09 24.11
N ALA A 44 -17.69 -17.07 23.70
CA ALA A 44 -16.46 -17.45 24.39
C ALA A 44 -15.42 -16.33 24.42
N LEU A 45 -15.27 -15.58 23.29
CA LEU A 45 -14.36 -14.46 23.17
C LEU A 45 -14.65 -13.38 24.22
N PHE A 46 -15.91 -13.00 24.38
CA PHE A 46 -16.31 -11.92 25.27
C PHE A 46 -16.80 -12.38 26.65
N ASP A 47 -16.68 -13.69 26.95
CA ASP A 47 -17.12 -14.29 28.21
C ASP A 47 -18.60 -13.94 28.54
N LYS A 48 -19.48 -14.25 27.55
CA LYS A 48 -20.93 -14.02 27.64
C LYS A 48 -21.73 -15.21 27.11
N GLY A 49 -22.99 -15.24 27.47
CA GLY A 49 -23.92 -16.22 26.92
C GLY A 49 -24.25 -15.97 25.44
N ARG A 50 -24.50 -17.05 24.69
CA ARG A 50 -24.87 -16.97 23.26
C ARG A 50 -26.10 -16.09 23.02
N SER A 51 -27.10 -16.11 23.96
CA SER A 51 -28.31 -15.29 23.88
C SER A 51 -27.98 -13.79 23.89
N THR A 52 -27.04 -13.37 24.75
CA THR A 52 -26.58 -11.98 24.84
C THR A 52 -25.90 -11.55 23.52
N ILE A 53 -25.09 -12.42 22.94
CA ILE A 53 -24.45 -12.14 21.64
C ILE A 53 -25.50 -12.03 20.54
N ALA A 54 -26.51 -12.92 20.53
CA ALA A 54 -27.60 -12.86 19.55
C ALA A 54 -28.39 -11.55 19.67
N GLU A 55 -28.66 -11.08 20.87
CA GLU A 55 -29.32 -9.80 21.13
C GLU A 55 -28.51 -8.62 20.58
N HIS A 56 -27.21 -8.56 20.89
CA HIS A 56 -26.35 -7.49 20.38
C HIS A 56 -26.24 -7.47 18.86
N LEU A 57 -26.12 -8.63 18.22
CA LEU A 57 -26.14 -8.75 16.76
C LEU A 57 -27.47 -8.27 16.18
N GLN A 58 -28.61 -8.71 16.78
CA GLN A 58 -29.93 -8.29 16.33
C GLN A 58 -30.11 -6.76 16.46
N ASN A 59 -29.61 -6.18 17.56
CA ASN A 59 -29.63 -4.74 17.76
C ASN A 59 -28.77 -3.99 16.72
N ALA A 60 -27.58 -4.52 16.38
CA ALA A 60 -26.73 -3.94 15.35
C ALA A 60 -27.40 -3.96 13.96
N PHE A 61 -28.14 -5.02 13.65
CA PHE A 61 -28.92 -5.10 12.39
C PHE A 61 -30.11 -4.15 12.39
N SER A 62 -30.85 -4.09 13.50
CA SER A 62 -32.05 -3.24 13.60
C SER A 62 -31.75 -1.74 13.58
N THR A 63 -30.56 -1.35 14.03
CA THR A 63 -30.10 0.05 14.01
C THR A 63 -29.44 0.46 12.69
N GLY A 64 -29.26 -0.49 11.76
CA GLY A 64 -28.56 -0.23 10.51
C GLY A 64 -27.04 -0.06 10.64
N GLU A 65 -26.46 -0.38 11.82
CA GLU A 65 -25.00 -0.36 11.99
C GLU A 65 -24.30 -1.42 11.17
N LEU A 66 -24.95 -2.58 10.99
CA LEU A 66 -24.46 -3.69 10.18
C LEU A 66 -25.54 -4.16 9.20
N GLU A 67 -25.14 -4.38 7.98
CA GLU A 67 -25.97 -5.05 6.98
C GLU A 67 -25.82 -6.56 7.11
N LYS A 68 -26.92 -7.26 7.38
CA LYS A 68 -26.88 -8.68 7.70
C LYS A 68 -26.25 -9.54 6.62
N ASP A 69 -26.52 -9.24 5.36
CA ASP A 69 -26.06 -10.04 4.23
C ASP A 69 -24.56 -9.86 3.96
N SER A 70 -23.97 -8.71 4.36
CA SER A 70 -22.55 -8.45 4.22
C SER A 70 -21.70 -9.07 5.33
N VAL A 71 -22.28 -9.24 6.53
CA VAL A 71 -21.53 -9.70 7.73
C VAL A 71 -21.87 -11.13 8.16
N CYS A 72 -22.85 -11.79 7.51
CA CYS A 72 -23.29 -13.13 7.84
C CYS A 72 -23.17 -14.08 6.68
N ARG A 73 -22.66 -15.29 6.92
CA ARG A 73 -22.71 -16.37 5.94
C ARG A 73 -23.04 -17.70 6.58
N LYS A 74 -23.64 -18.61 5.81
CA LYS A 74 -23.85 -19.99 6.22
C LYS A 74 -22.78 -20.87 5.62
N SER A 75 -22.14 -21.69 6.41
CA SER A 75 -21.16 -22.69 5.96
C SER A 75 -21.41 -24.03 6.64
N ARG A 76 -21.08 -25.10 5.95
CA ARG A 76 -21.14 -26.46 6.50
C ARG A 76 -19.99 -26.68 7.46
N ARG A 77 -20.31 -27.18 8.64
CA ARG A 77 -19.32 -27.58 9.64
C ARG A 77 -19.54 -29.05 10.00
N THR A 78 -18.46 -29.81 9.95
CA THR A 78 -18.48 -31.20 10.47
C THR A 78 -18.25 -31.14 11.97
N ALA A 79 -19.21 -31.57 12.76
CA ALA A 79 -19.09 -31.60 14.21
C ALA A 79 -18.28 -32.82 14.69
N ALA A 80 -17.98 -32.88 15.98
CA ALA A 80 -17.19 -33.97 16.58
C ALA A 80 -17.89 -35.36 16.47
N ASP A 81 -19.19 -35.34 16.24
CA ASP A 81 -20.01 -36.55 15.98
C ASP A 81 -19.96 -37.03 14.51
N GLY A 82 -19.18 -36.38 13.65
CA GLY A 82 -19.03 -36.67 12.23
C GLY A 82 -20.18 -36.18 11.34
N LYS A 83 -21.20 -35.51 11.90
CA LYS A 83 -22.32 -34.96 11.12
C LYS A 83 -22.03 -33.55 10.62
N GLU A 84 -22.59 -33.22 9.45
CA GLU A 84 -22.51 -31.88 8.88
C GLU A 84 -23.70 -31.03 9.34
N TYR A 85 -23.41 -29.86 9.85
CA TYR A 85 -24.38 -28.86 10.25
C TYR A 85 -24.21 -27.56 9.49
N ASN A 86 -25.30 -26.96 9.04
CA ASN A 86 -25.28 -25.59 8.52
C ASN A 86 -25.14 -24.63 9.67
N THR A 87 -23.96 -24.06 9.83
CA THR A 87 -23.62 -23.12 10.90
C THR A 87 -23.53 -21.71 10.34
N GLN A 88 -24.11 -20.74 11.06
CA GLN A 88 -23.99 -19.34 10.70
C GLN A 88 -22.70 -18.76 11.28
N TYR A 89 -21.95 -18.06 10.42
CA TYR A 89 -20.72 -17.34 10.75
C TYR A 89 -20.94 -15.85 10.59
N TYR A 90 -20.18 -15.10 11.35
CA TYR A 90 -20.16 -13.65 11.40
C TYR A 90 -18.73 -13.17 11.15
N ASN A 91 -18.56 -12.14 10.33
CA ASN A 91 -17.25 -11.61 10.00
C ASN A 91 -16.65 -10.73 11.12
N LEU A 92 -15.46 -10.18 10.87
CA LEU A 92 -14.76 -9.34 11.85
C LEU A 92 -15.56 -8.09 12.24
N ASP A 93 -16.31 -7.48 11.31
CA ASP A 93 -17.11 -6.29 11.61
C ASP A 93 -18.19 -6.58 12.65
N ALA A 94 -18.84 -7.73 12.53
CA ALA A 94 -19.81 -8.20 13.52
C ALA A 94 -19.16 -8.45 14.90
N VAL A 95 -17.95 -9.02 14.92
CA VAL A 95 -17.18 -9.23 16.15
C VAL A 95 -16.84 -7.89 16.81
N ILE A 96 -16.40 -6.91 16.01
CA ILE A 96 -16.06 -5.56 16.49
C ILE A 96 -17.29 -4.86 17.09
N SER A 97 -18.41 -4.84 16.35
CA SER A 97 -19.65 -4.23 16.82
C SER A 97 -20.13 -4.81 18.15
N VAL A 98 -20.13 -6.14 18.27
CA VAL A 98 -20.46 -6.83 19.53
C VAL A 98 -19.48 -6.45 20.64
N GLY A 99 -18.19 -6.40 20.37
CA GLY A 99 -17.14 -6.06 21.34
C GLY A 99 -17.28 -4.65 21.93
N TYR A 100 -17.83 -3.71 21.16
CA TYR A 100 -18.14 -2.37 21.65
C TYR A 100 -19.43 -2.30 22.49
N ARG A 101 -20.37 -3.21 22.27
CA ARG A 101 -21.68 -3.22 22.93
C ARG A 101 -21.71 -4.06 24.22
N VAL A 102 -20.93 -5.12 24.24
CA VAL A 102 -20.91 -6.07 25.38
C VAL A 102 -20.23 -5.46 26.61
N ASN A 103 -20.85 -5.68 27.77
CA ASN A 103 -20.27 -5.30 29.06
C ASN A 103 -19.63 -6.52 29.75
N SER A 104 -18.31 -6.69 29.53
CA SER A 104 -17.49 -7.70 30.21
C SER A 104 -16.05 -7.19 30.35
N ILE A 105 -15.26 -7.85 31.22
CA ILE A 105 -13.84 -7.54 31.39
C ILE A 105 -13.12 -7.75 30.05
N ARG A 106 -13.41 -8.85 29.35
CA ARG A 106 -12.83 -9.15 28.05
C ARG A 106 -13.19 -8.14 26.96
N ALA A 107 -14.44 -7.67 26.92
CA ALA A 107 -14.86 -6.61 26.03
C ALA A 107 -14.15 -5.28 26.34
N THR A 108 -13.89 -5.00 27.62
CA THR A 108 -13.10 -3.81 28.01
C THR A 108 -11.66 -3.93 27.53
N GLN A 109 -11.02 -5.07 27.67
CA GLN A 109 -9.67 -5.34 27.16
C GLN A 109 -9.63 -5.22 25.62
N PHE A 110 -10.66 -5.74 24.94
CA PHE A 110 -10.82 -5.57 23.51
C PHE A 110 -10.86 -4.10 23.08
N ARG A 111 -11.69 -3.30 23.72
CA ARG A 111 -11.76 -1.86 23.42
C ARG A 111 -10.45 -1.13 23.69
N GLN A 112 -9.73 -1.50 24.75
CA GLN A 112 -8.39 -0.94 25.05
C GLN A 112 -7.38 -1.28 23.94
N TRP A 113 -7.36 -2.55 23.49
CA TRP A 113 -6.53 -2.98 22.38
C TRP A 113 -6.91 -2.26 21.08
N ALA A 114 -8.18 -2.25 20.69
CA ALA A 114 -8.68 -1.57 19.50
C ALA A 114 -8.33 -0.07 19.53
N THR A 115 -8.49 0.59 20.67
CA THR A 115 -8.11 1.99 20.86
C THR A 115 -6.59 2.19 20.67
N SER A 116 -5.77 1.24 21.14
CA SER A 116 -4.31 1.33 20.96
C SER A 116 -3.92 1.22 19.50
N VAL A 117 -4.56 0.32 18.74
CA VAL A 117 -4.36 0.15 17.28
C VAL A 117 -4.78 1.41 16.52
N LEU A 118 -6.00 1.89 16.78
CA LEU A 118 -6.52 3.12 16.16
C LEU A 118 -5.65 4.35 16.49
N ARG A 119 -5.16 4.46 17.72
CA ARG A 119 -4.25 5.54 18.11
C ARG A 119 -2.92 5.47 17.36
N GLN A 120 -2.34 4.27 17.21
CA GLN A 120 -1.12 4.10 16.43
C GLN A 120 -1.34 4.49 14.98
N TYR A 121 -2.44 4.05 14.38
CA TYR A 121 -2.81 4.42 13.02
C TYR A 121 -3.03 5.94 12.86
N ALA A 122 -3.80 6.55 13.76
CA ALA A 122 -4.09 8.00 13.71
C ALA A 122 -2.84 8.88 13.84
N ILE A 123 -1.85 8.44 14.67
CA ILE A 123 -0.64 9.21 14.90
C ILE A 123 0.43 8.95 13.84
N ARG A 124 0.58 7.68 13.40
CA ARG A 124 1.67 7.24 12.53
C ARG A 124 1.28 7.05 11.07
N GLY A 125 -0.03 6.93 10.79
CA GLY A 125 -0.57 6.57 9.47
C GLY A 125 -0.45 5.08 9.13
N TYR A 126 0.09 4.25 10.04
CA TYR A 126 0.22 2.79 9.85
C TYR A 126 0.28 2.05 11.18
N VAL A 127 -0.02 0.75 11.14
CA VAL A 127 0.17 -0.19 12.24
C VAL A 127 1.00 -1.37 11.73
N LEU A 128 2.08 -1.71 12.42
CA LEU A 128 2.92 -2.87 12.13
C LEU A 128 2.84 -3.88 13.25
N ASP A 129 2.49 -5.11 12.88
CA ASP A 129 2.57 -6.25 13.77
C ASP A 129 3.95 -6.89 13.74
N LYS A 130 4.86 -6.35 14.55
CA LYS A 130 6.24 -6.80 14.60
C LYS A 130 6.38 -8.28 14.98
N LYS A 131 5.57 -8.77 15.91
CA LYS A 131 5.63 -10.16 16.37
C LYS A 131 5.22 -11.14 15.26
N ARG A 132 4.20 -10.76 14.48
CA ARG A 132 3.77 -11.54 13.33
C ARG A 132 4.86 -11.57 12.24
N MET A 133 5.56 -10.45 12.04
CA MET A 133 6.67 -10.36 11.09
C MET A 133 7.90 -11.16 11.54
N GLU A 134 8.20 -11.20 12.85
CA GLU A 134 9.33 -11.95 13.40
C GLU A 134 9.11 -13.47 13.35
N ASN A 135 7.87 -13.91 13.52
CA ASN A 135 7.55 -15.34 13.64
C ASN A 135 7.26 -16.06 12.32
N GLY A 136 7.23 -15.36 11.17
CA GLY A 136 7.21 -15.89 9.78
C GLY A 136 6.33 -17.10 9.42
N ALA A 137 6.05 -17.97 10.38
CA ALA A 137 5.42 -19.28 10.19
C ALA A 137 3.92 -19.25 9.83
N PHE A 138 3.32 -18.07 9.84
CA PHE A 138 1.88 -17.89 9.65
C PHE A 138 1.50 -16.85 8.60
N LEU A 139 2.50 -16.30 7.93
CA LEU A 139 2.30 -15.44 6.78
C LEU A 139 2.35 -16.32 5.55
N GLY A 140 1.30 -16.36 4.74
CA GLY A 140 1.39 -16.94 3.41
C GLY A 140 2.57 -16.29 2.67
N GLU A 141 3.22 -17.01 1.77
CA GLU A 141 4.31 -16.45 0.95
C GLU A 141 3.89 -15.12 0.32
N ASP A 142 2.63 -15.02 -0.11
CA ASP A 142 2.04 -13.82 -0.71
C ASP A 142 2.00 -12.61 0.23
N TYR A 143 1.77 -12.79 1.54
CA TYR A 143 1.67 -11.66 2.48
C TYR A 143 3.01 -10.91 2.62
N PHE A 144 4.10 -11.64 2.68
CA PHE A 144 5.43 -11.04 2.80
C PHE A 144 5.81 -10.28 1.53
N GLU A 145 5.47 -10.83 0.38
CA GLU A 145 5.64 -10.17 -0.93
C GLU A 145 4.80 -8.89 -1.03
N HIS A 146 3.53 -8.92 -0.62
CA HIS A 146 2.67 -7.72 -0.58
C HIS A 146 3.21 -6.66 0.38
N LEU A 147 3.61 -7.04 1.59
CA LEU A 147 4.19 -6.09 2.54
C LEU A 147 5.48 -5.46 2.02
N LEU A 148 6.35 -6.25 1.38
CA LEU A 148 7.57 -5.73 0.75
C LEU A 148 7.24 -4.81 -0.42
N ALA A 149 6.20 -5.09 -1.19
CA ALA A 149 5.73 -4.24 -2.27
C ALA A 149 5.22 -2.88 -1.72
N GLU A 150 4.39 -2.88 -0.70
CA GLU A 150 3.91 -1.66 -0.04
C GLU A 150 5.06 -0.82 0.56
N ILE A 151 6.02 -1.47 1.22
CA ILE A 151 7.21 -0.77 1.75
C ILE A 151 8.03 -0.16 0.62
N ARG A 152 8.17 -0.86 -0.51
CA ARG A 152 8.86 -0.34 -1.70
C ARG A 152 8.09 0.85 -2.29
N GLU A 153 6.77 0.76 -2.39
CA GLU A 153 5.92 1.85 -2.89
C GLU A 153 6.02 3.11 -2.02
N ILE A 154 6.00 2.95 -0.68
CA ILE A 154 6.23 4.06 0.25
C ILE A 154 7.62 4.70 0.07
N ARG A 155 8.66 3.89 -0.20
CA ARG A 155 10.01 4.37 -0.50
C ARG A 155 10.11 5.04 -1.86
N LEU A 156 9.27 4.61 -2.81
CA LEU A 156 9.21 5.12 -4.18
C LEU A 156 8.44 6.42 -4.34
N SER A 157 7.79 6.94 -3.30
CA SER A 157 7.23 8.28 -3.44
C SER A 157 8.39 9.22 -3.83
N GLU A 158 8.38 9.68 -5.07
CA GLU A 158 9.48 10.32 -5.79
C GLU A 158 10.12 11.45 -4.99
N ARG A 159 9.28 12.28 -4.36
CA ARG A 159 9.73 13.39 -3.52
C ARG A 159 10.54 12.92 -2.29
N ARG A 160 10.13 11.84 -1.63
CA ARG A 160 10.83 11.31 -0.46
C ARG A 160 12.12 10.57 -0.84
N PHE A 161 12.12 9.89 -1.97
CA PHE A 161 13.30 9.22 -2.48
C PHE A 161 14.41 10.22 -2.80
N TYR A 162 14.11 11.23 -3.62
CA TYR A 162 15.10 12.27 -3.93
C TYR A 162 15.50 13.08 -2.71
N GLN A 163 14.61 13.30 -1.74
CA GLN A 163 14.97 13.88 -0.46
C GLN A 163 15.97 13.02 0.30
N LYS A 164 15.70 11.72 0.44
CA LYS A 164 16.62 10.78 1.10
C LYS A 164 17.95 10.66 0.39
N LEU A 165 17.93 10.59 -0.93
CA LEU A 165 19.15 10.58 -1.74
C LEU A 165 19.93 11.89 -1.54
N THR A 166 19.24 13.02 -1.54
CA THR A 166 19.83 14.33 -1.27
C THR A 166 20.40 14.41 0.15
N ASP A 167 19.68 13.90 1.15
CA ASP A 167 20.16 13.84 2.55
C ASP A 167 21.44 13.00 2.66
N ILE A 168 21.52 11.89 1.95
CA ILE A 168 22.71 11.03 1.91
C ILE A 168 23.86 11.75 1.23
N TYR A 169 23.62 12.35 0.08
CA TYR A 169 24.66 13.11 -0.63
C TYR A 169 25.07 14.39 0.10
N ALA A 170 24.16 14.98 0.89
CA ALA A 170 24.52 16.09 1.76
C ALA A 170 25.56 15.72 2.84
N THR A 171 25.75 14.41 3.08
CA THR A 171 26.84 13.90 3.95
C THR A 171 28.18 13.78 3.21
N SER A 172 28.23 14.03 1.89
CA SER A 172 29.47 14.00 1.12
C SER A 172 30.38 15.15 1.50
N MET A 173 31.68 14.86 1.53
CA MET A 173 32.69 15.83 1.95
C MET A 173 32.77 17.07 1.04
N ASP A 174 32.41 16.92 -0.22
CA ASP A 174 32.44 17.93 -1.29
C ASP A 174 31.05 18.45 -1.68
N TYR A 175 30.03 18.16 -0.87
CA TYR A 175 28.67 18.60 -1.16
C TYR A 175 28.49 20.10 -1.00
N ASN A 176 27.99 20.74 -2.04
CA ASN A 176 27.53 22.12 -2.00
C ASN A 176 26.17 22.24 -2.71
N LYS A 177 25.11 22.52 -1.95
CA LYS A 177 23.72 22.56 -2.44
C LYS A 177 23.50 23.55 -3.61
N ASP A 178 24.29 24.62 -3.64
CA ASP A 178 24.13 25.70 -4.60
C ASP A 178 25.04 25.52 -5.84
N ALA A 179 25.97 24.57 -5.80
CA ALA A 179 26.88 24.31 -6.90
C ALA A 179 26.16 23.74 -8.12
N PRO A 180 26.45 24.23 -9.34
CA PRO A 180 25.93 23.66 -10.58
C PRO A 180 26.30 22.17 -10.75
N THR A 181 27.48 21.78 -10.27
CA THR A 181 27.97 20.39 -10.29
C THR A 181 27.08 19.46 -9.49
N THR A 182 26.54 19.88 -8.36
CA THR A 182 25.60 19.11 -7.54
C THR A 182 24.29 18.86 -8.28
N ARG A 183 23.74 19.87 -8.95
CA ARG A 183 22.52 19.71 -9.76
C ARG A 183 22.73 18.76 -10.94
N GLN A 184 23.88 18.88 -11.60
CA GLN A 184 24.25 17.97 -12.71
C GLN A 184 24.41 16.54 -12.22
N PHE A 185 25.00 16.33 -11.06
CA PHE A 185 25.14 15.03 -10.44
C PHE A 185 23.78 14.37 -10.18
N PHE A 186 22.84 15.07 -9.55
CA PHE A 186 21.50 14.51 -9.33
C PHE A 186 20.79 14.17 -10.63
N LYS A 187 20.88 15.02 -11.65
CA LYS A 187 20.31 14.74 -12.97
C LYS A 187 20.95 13.49 -13.61
N MET A 188 22.25 13.34 -13.48
CA MET A 188 22.98 12.17 -13.98
C MET A 188 22.52 10.89 -13.29
N ILE A 189 22.44 10.88 -11.96
CA ILE A 189 21.99 9.72 -11.19
C ILE A 189 20.56 9.33 -11.55
N GLN A 190 19.64 10.29 -11.65
CA GLN A 190 18.28 10.04 -12.08
C GLN A 190 18.25 9.38 -13.46
N ASN A 191 18.96 9.90 -14.42
CA ASN A 191 19.02 9.34 -15.77
C ASN A 191 19.63 7.94 -15.79
N LYS A 192 20.70 7.68 -15.01
CA LYS A 192 21.27 6.33 -14.88
C LYS A 192 20.29 5.31 -14.35
N MET A 193 19.48 5.69 -13.35
CA MET A 193 18.46 4.81 -12.77
C MET A 193 17.34 4.49 -13.78
N HIS A 194 16.84 5.49 -14.48
CA HIS A 194 15.87 5.29 -15.55
C HIS A 194 16.44 4.38 -16.64
N TYR A 195 17.64 4.67 -17.09
CA TYR A 195 18.30 3.89 -18.15
C TYR A 195 18.54 2.43 -17.76
N ALA A 196 18.91 2.20 -16.49
CA ALA A 196 19.10 0.86 -15.96
C ALA A 196 17.80 0.02 -15.91
N VAL A 197 16.63 0.67 -15.84
CA VAL A 197 15.33 -0.01 -15.79
C VAL A 197 14.76 -0.30 -17.17
N HIS A 198 14.80 0.66 -18.08
CA HIS A 198 14.07 0.57 -19.35
C HIS A 198 14.88 1.05 -20.58
N GLY A 199 16.17 1.32 -20.42
CA GLY A 199 17.06 1.70 -21.52
C GLY A 199 16.82 3.11 -22.09
N ARG A 200 16.18 4.00 -21.35
CA ARG A 200 15.91 5.40 -21.71
C ARG A 200 16.26 6.33 -20.57
N THR A 201 16.64 7.55 -20.86
CA THR A 201 16.67 8.62 -19.86
C THR A 201 15.25 9.08 -19.50
N ALA A 202 15.12 9.87 -18.45
CA ALA A 202 13.82 10.43 -18.07
C ALA A 202 13.19 11.28 -19.20
N ALA A 203 14.00 12.06 -19.90
CA ALA A 203 13.53 12.88 -21.03
C ALA A 203 13.12 12.03 -22.24
N GLU A 204 13.91 11.02 -22.59
CA GLU A 204 13.60 10.09 -23.67
C GLU A 204 12.32 9.30 -23.40
N LEU A 205 12.07 8.91 -22.15
CA LEU A 205 10.85 8.22 -21.75
C LEU A 205 9.61 9.08 -21.95
N ILE A 206 9.66 10.35 -21.53
CA ILE A 206 8.56 11.30 -21.75
C ILE A 206 8.31 11.48 -23.26
N MET A 207 9.37 11.69 -24.03
CA MET A 207 9.28 11.86 -25.49
C MET A 207 8.64 10.64 -26.18
N GLU A 208 8.93 9.43 -25.72
CA GLU A 208 8.43 8.18 -26.31
C GLU A 208 6.97 7.89 -25.92
N ARG A 209 6.57 8.25 -24.66
CA ARG A 209 5.31 7.79 -24.09
C ARG A 209 4.22 8.84 -24.06
N ALA A 210 4.55 10.13 -23.96
CA ALA A 210 3.57 11.20 -23.97
C ALA A 210 2.91 11.31 -25.35
N ASP A 211 1.61 11.00 -25.41
CA ASP A 211 0.88 10.90 -26.67
C ASP A 211 -0.61 11.15 -26.38
N ALA A 212 -1.17 12.21 -26.97
CA ALA A 212 -2.54 12.63 -26.77
C ALA A 212 -3.58 11.59 -27.22
N ASP A 213 -3.21 10.69 -28.13
CA ASP A 213 -4.09 9.65 -28.66
C ASP A 213 -4.14 8.39 -27.78
N LYS A 214 -3.25 8.30 -26.80
CA LYS A 214 -3.24 7.19 -25.83
C LYS A 214 -4.17 7.46 -24.66
N GLU A 215 -4.67 6.38 -24.08
CA GLU A 215 -5.40 6.44 -22.82
C GLU A 215 -4.55 7.14 -21.76
N HIS A 216 -5.15 8.09 -21.05
CA HIS A 216 -4.47 8.93 -20.06
C HIS A 216 -3.18 9.59 -20.59
N MET A 217 -3.11 9.86 -21.88
CA MET A 217 -1.92 10.46 -22.49
C MET A 217 -0.64 9.60 -22.38
N GLY A 218 -0.82 8.29 -22.14
CA GLY A 218 0.27 7.34 -21.86
C GLY A 218 0.78 7.36 -20.42
N LEU A 219 0.18 8.17 -19.52
CA LEU A 219 0.47 8.12 -18.09
C LEU A 219 -0.12 6.87 -17.44
N THR A 220 0.57 6.32 -16.47
CA THR A 220 0.12 5.23 -15.61
C THR A 220 -0.35 5.73 -14.25
N THR A 221 0.08 6.93 -13.84
CA THR A 221 -0.36 7.62 -12.64
C THR A 221 -0.27 9.15 -12.80
N TRP A 222 -1.06 9.91 -12.02
CA TRP A 222 -1.04 11.36 -11.94
C TRP A 222 -1.56 11.81 -10.58
N GLU A 223 -1.48 13.11 -10.24
CA GLU A 223 -1.79 13.62 -8.90
C GLU A 223 -3.19 13.22 -8.42
N ASN A 224 -4.19 13.26 -9.33
CA ASN A 224 -5.59 12.97 -9.01
C ASN A 224 -6.06 11.61 -9.58
N ALA A 225 -5.15 10.67 -9.81
CA ALA A 225 -5.48 9.33 -10.32
C ALA A 225 -6.33 8.53 -9.32
N PRO A 226 -7.16 7.58 -9.76
CA PRO A 226 -7.43 7.22 -11.16
C PRO A 226 -8.52 8.08 -11.84
N GLU A 227 -9.41 8.70 -11.09
CA GLU A 227 -10.63 9.33 -11.63
C GLU A 227 -10.50 10.84 -11.91
N GLY A 228 -9.52 11.50 -11.29
CA GLY A 228 -9.32 12.94 -11.41
C GLY A 228 -8.61 13.35 -12.70
N LYS A 229 -8.72 14.64 -13.06
CA LYS A 229 -8.08 15.18 -14.25
C LYS A 229 -6.55 15.12 -14.16
N ILE A 230 -5.92 14.78 -15.29
CA ILE A 230 -4.50 15.01 -15.52
C ILE A 230 -4.24 16.51 -15.62
N VAL A 231 -3.21 17.00 -14.95
CA VAL A 231 -2.81 18.40 -14.98
C VAL A 231 -1.45 18.57 -15.67
N LYS A 232 -1.16 19.78 -16.09
CA LYS A 232 0.06 20.09 -16.87
C LYS A 232 1.36 19.69 -16.17
N THR A 233 1.39 19.73 -14.85
CA THR A 233 2.55 19.29 -14.07
C THR A 233 2.78 17.79 -14.13
N ASP A 234 1.72 16.98 -14.26
CA ASP A 234 1.82 15.52 -14.29
C ASP A 234 2.59 15.01 -15.51
N VAL A 235 2.34 15.63 -16.67
CA VAL A 235 2.89 15.17 -17.95
C VAL A 235 4.39 15.44 -18.11
N THR A 236 4.98 16.24 -17.23
CA THR A 236 6.42 16.54 -17.23
C THR A 236 7.23 15.66 -16.29
N ILE A 237 6.58 14.70 -15.60
CA ILE A 237 7.19 13.80 -14.64
C ILE A 237 7.36 12.42 -15.26
N ALA A 238 8.59 12.02 -15.54
CA ALA A 238 8.91 10.75 -16.20
C ALA A 238 8.36 9.52 -15.44
N LYS A 239 8.36 9.55 -14.11
CA LYS A 239 7.84 8.47 -13.27
C LYS A 239 6.37 8.16 -13.59
N ASN A 240 5.58 9.16 -13.92
CA ASN A 240 4.16 9.00 -14.23
C ASN A 240 3.88 8.15 -15.48
N TYR A 241 4.91 7.91 -16.29
CA TYR A 241 4.86 7.04 -17.48
C TYR A 241 5.43 5.64 -17.26
N LEU A 242 5.94 5.32 -16.06
CA LEU A 242 6.50 4.01 -15.77
C LEU A 242 5.38 2.97 -15.61
N LYS A 243 5.57 1.83 -16.27
CA LYS A 243 4.70 0.68 -16.07
C LYS A 243 4.94 0.06 -14.68
N GLN A 244 4.00 -0.71 -14.17
CA GLN A 244 4.08 -1.31 -12.84
C GLN A 244 5.40 -2.08 -12.62
N LEU A 245 5.80 -2.95 -13.55
CA LEU A 245 7.04 -3.71 -13.45
C LEU A 245 8.29 -2.81 -13.47
N GLU A 246 8.29 -1.73 -14.26
CA GLU A 246 9.39 -0.76 -14.31
C GLU A 246 9.47 0.02 -12.99
N LEU A 247 8.33 0.35 -12.40
CA LEU A 247 8.26 1.02 -11.12
C LEU A 247 8.80 0.14 -9.98
N GLU A 248 8.41 -1.13 -9.95
CA GLU A 248 8.93 -2.12 -9.00
C GLU A 248 10.44 -2.30 -9.13
N ASP A 249 10.93 -2.38 -10.36
CA ASP A 249 12.34 -2.55 -10.64
C ASP A 249 13.16 -1.31 -10.25
N MET A 250 12.66 -0.11 -10.56
CA MET A 250 13.22 1.16 -10.05
C MET A 250 13.30 1.14 -8.51
N GLY A 251 12.27 0.65 -7.84
CA GLY A 251 12.23 0.52 -6.39
C GLY A 251 13.29 -0.39 -5.81
N ARG A 252 13.63 -1.46 -6.50
CA ARG A 252 14.71 -2.37 -6.09
C ARG A 252 16.07 -1.67 -6.15
N ILE A 253 16.37 -0.97 -7.26
CA ILE A 253 17.61 -0.20 -7.39
C ILE A 253 17.72 0.86 -6.30
N VAL A 254 16.65 1.63 -6.10
CA VAL A 254 16.57 2.67 -5.07
C VAL A 254 16.85 2.11 -3.68
N THR A 255 16.21 1.00 -3.34
CA THR A 255 16.38 0.33 -2.05
C THR A 255 17.83 -0.10 -1.84
N ALA A 256 18.45 -0.72 -2.84
CA ALA A 256 19.84 -1.16 -2.76
C ALA A 256 20.81 0.02 -2.55
N VAL A 257 20.61 1.13 -3.26
CA VAL A 257 21.43 2.33 -3.10
C VAL A 257 21.27 2.94 -1.70
N LEU A 258 20.05 3.00 -1.17
CA LEU A 258 19.78 3.50 0.19
C LEU A 258 20.42 2.62 1.27
N GLU A 259 20.28 1.30 1.18
CA GLU A 259 20.89 0.35 2.14
C GLU A 259 22.42 0.45 2.13
N PHE A 260 23.00 0.57 0.95
CA PHE A 260 24.43 0.81 0.82
C PHE A 260 24.87 2.12 1.50
N ALA A 261 24.10 3.18 1.30
CA ALA A 261 24.37 4.49 1.87
C ALA A 261 24.29 4.48 3.41
N GLU A 262 23.24 3.88 3.97
CA GLU A 262 23.08 3.70 5.41
C GLU A 262 24.24 2.88 6.01
N SER A 263 24.67 1.83 5.34
CA SER A 263 25.82 1.02 5.76
C SER A 263 27.10 1.86 5.84
N ARG A 264 27.34 2.74 4.87
CA ARG A 264 28.51 3.64 4.88
C ARG A 264 28.43 4.68 5.99
N ALA A 265 27.26 5.30 6.17
CA ALA A 265 27.03 6.27 7.24
C ALA A 265 27.25 5.64 8.64
N LYS A 266 26.70 4.46 8.88
CA LYS A 266 26.91 3.71 10.16
C LYS A 266 28.37 3.38 10.43
N ARG A 267 29.15 3.16 9.39
CA ARG A 267 30.59 2.84 9.49
C ARG A 267 31.49 4.08 9.47
N HIS A 268 30.91 5.29 9.44
CA HIS A 268 31.61 6.57 9.36
C HIS A 268 32.65 6.65 8.21
N ILE A 269 32.34 6.01 7.07
CA ILE A 269 33.22 6.03 5.90
C ILE A 269 32.90 7.29 5.09
N PRO A 270 33.86 8.23 5.00
CA PRO A 270 33.63 9.46 4.23
C PRO A 270 33.52 9.13 2.73
N MET A 271 32.63 9.82 2.04
CA MET A 271 32.36 9.66 0.63
C MET A 271 32.36 11.03 -0.07
N THR A 272 32.92 11.07 -1.25
CA THR A 272 32.72 12.20 -2.18
C THR A 272 31.52 11.95 -3.11
N MET A 273 31.04 12.96 -3.81
CA MET A 273 30.00 12.80 -4.82
C MET A 273 30.45 11.87 -5.95
N GLU A 274 31.72 11.94 -6.34
CA GLU A 274 32.31 11.03 -7.34
C GLU A 274 32.36 9.57 -6.85
N ASP A 275 32.66 9.33 -5.58
CA ASP A 275 32.62 7.99 -4.99
C ASP A 275 31.22 7.39 -5.04
N TRP A 276 30.19 8.20 -4.81
CA TRP A 276 28.81 7.75 -4.95
C TRP A 276 28.48 7.37 -6.38
N ALA A 277 28.85 8.18 -7.38
CA ALA A 277 28.64 7.85 -8.79
C ALA A 277 29.27 6.49 -9.16
N LYS A 278 30.55 6.31 -8.80
CA LYS A 278 31.28 5.06 -9.04
C LYS A 278 30.61 3.84 -8.38
N ARG A 279 30.05 4.03 -7.18
CA ARG A 279 29.38 2.93 -6.46
C ARG A 279 28.06 2.55 -7.07
N ILE A 280 27.28 3.52 -7.55
CA ILE A 280 26.05 3.26 -8.30
C ILE A 280 26.38 2.48 -9.57
N ASP A 281 27.38 2.91 -10.34
CA ASP A 281 27.81 2.21 -11.55
C ASP A 281 28.27 0.78 -11.25
N ALA A 282 29.04 0.60 -10.19
CA ALA A 282 29.47 -0.73 -9.75
C ALA A 282 28.29 -1.64 -9.34
N TYR A 283 27.29 -1.07 -8.65
CA TYR A 283 26.07 -1.80 -8.32
C TYR A 283 25.29 -2.21 -9.57
N LEU A 284 25.02 -1.25 -10.47
CA LEU A 284 24.29 -1.52 -11.72
C LEU A 284 25.01 -2.55 -12.58
N SER A 285 26.34 -2.46 -12.65
CA SER A 285 27.16 -3.45 -13.37
C SER A 285 27.09 -4.84 -12.74
N SER A 286 27.10 -4.93 -11.39
CA SER A 286 26.99 -6.22 -10.69
C SER A 286 25.60 -6.86 -10.82
N ASP A 287 24.58 -6.07 -11.08
CA ASP A 287 23.20 -6.50 -11.34
C ASP A 287 22.93 -6.68 -12.86
N GLU A 288 24.01 -6.71 -13.66
CA GLU A 288 23.96 -6.91 -15.12
C GLU A 288 23.07 -5.90 -15.88
N ARG A 289 22.92 -4.68 -15.32
CA ARG A 289 22.09 -3.63 -15.90
C ARG A 289 22.86 -2.73 -16.87
N PRO A 290 22.17 -2.19 -17.88
CA PRO A 290 22.80 -1.23 -18.76
C PRO A 290 23.17 0.06 -18.02
N ILE A 291 24.35 0.57 -18.25
CA ILE A 291 24.88 1.81 -17.66
C ILE A 291 24.82 2.92 -18.70
N LEU A 292 24.30 4.07 -18.30
CA LEU A 292 24.27 5.25 -19.13
C LEU A 292 25.64 5.96 -19.10
N ASP A 293 26.32 6.01 -20.24
CA ASP A 293 27.64 6.63 -20.37
C ASP A 293 27.60 8.07 -20.93
N ASN A 294 26.40 8.55 -21.29
CA ASN A 294 26.23 9.88 -21.92
C ASN A 294 25.03 10.63 -21.28
N ALA A 295 24.69 11.78 -21.81
CA ALA A 295 23.59 12.62 -21.29
C ALA A 295 22.20 12.22 -21.80
N GLY A 296 22.10 11.22 -22.68
CA GLY A 296 20.89 10.90 -23.45
C GLY A 296 20.81 11.70 -24.75
N SER A 297 19.88 11.31 -25.61
CA SER A 297 19.65 11.90 -26.95
C SER A 297 18.63 13.04 -26.96
N VAL A 298 17.86 13.19 -25.89
CA VAL A 298 16.77 14.16 -25.73
C VAL A 298 17.05 15.07 -24.53
N SER A 299 16.96 16.37 -24.73
CA SER A 299 17.05 17.34 -23.63
C SER A 299 15.74 17.35 -22.79
N ARG A 300 15.84 17.82 -21.55
CA ARG A 300 14.65 17.98 -20.72
C ARG A 300 13.66 18.99 -21.29
N GLU A 301 14.20 20.06 -21.87
CA GLU A 301 13.44 21.16 -22.46
C GLU A 301 12.60 20.65 -23.64
N GLU A 302 13.18 19.85 -24.53
CA GLU A 302 12.47 19.21 -25.63
C GLU A 302 11.38 18.25 -25.14
N ALA A 303 11.68 17.41 -24.16
CA ALA A 303 10.72 16.47 -23.60
C ALA A 303 9.53 17.18 -22.93
N VAL A 304 9.80 18.24 -22.17
CA VAL A 304 8.75 19.05 -21.53
C VAL A 304 7.87 19.73 -22.57
N GLN A 305 8.48 20.35 -23.59
CA GLN A 305 7.76 21.01 -24.67
C GLN A 305 6.86 20.02 -25.44
N HIS A 306 7.37 18.83 -25.73
CA HIS A 306 6.60 17.76 -26.36
C HIS A 306 5.40 17.36 -25.49
N ALA A 307 5.64 17.00 -24.22
CA ALA A 307 4.59 16.57 -23.29
C ALA A 307 3.50 17.65 -23.09
N GLU A 308 3.90 18.92 -22.99
CA GLU A 308 2.95 20.04 -22.88
C GLU A 308 2.15 20.21 -24.16
N THR A 309 2.76 20.01 -25.34
CA THR A 309 2.05 20.07 -26.63
C THR A 309 1.01 18.96 -26.74
N GLU A 310 1.37 17.74 -26.35
CA GLU A 310 0.45 16.61 -26.32
C GLU A 310 -0.67 16.83 -25.27
N PHE A 311 -0.34 17.42 -24.14
CA PHE A 311 -1.33 17.73 -23.10
C PHE A 311 -2.39 18.75 -23.60
N GLU A 312 -2.00 19.78 -24.33
CA GLU A 312 -2.97 20.75 -24.86
C GLU A 312 -3.96 20.11 -25.85
N LYS A 313 -3.54 19.08 -26.59
CA LYS A 313 -4.46 18.29 -27.43
C LYS A 313 -5.35 17.40 -26.57
N TYR A 314 -4.79 16.68 -25.62
CA TYR A 314 -5.50 15.75 -24.73
C TYR A 314 -6.51 16.47 -23.84
N ARG A 315 -6.18 17.65 -23.33
CA ARG A 315 -7.05 18.45 -22.47
C ARG A 315 -8.42 18.71 -23.09
N ILE A 316 -8.49 18.93 -24.39
CA ILE A 316 -9.76 19.16 -25.09
C ILE A 316 -10.66 17.92 -25.00
N VAL A 317 -10.07 16.74 -25.13
CA VAL A 317 -10.81 15.47 -25.01
C VAL A 317 -11.18 15.20 -23.54
N GLN A 318 -10.23 15.39 -22.63
CA GLN A 318 -10.46 15.22 -21.19
C GLN A 318 -11.58 16.13 -20.67
N ASP A 319 -11.61 17.40 -21.06
CA ASP A 319 -12.62 18.35 -20.62
C ASP A 319 -14.02 18.00 -21.13
N ARG A 320 -14.14 17.30 -22.26
CA ARG A 320 -15.43 16.80 -22.79
C ARG A 320 -15.90 15.53 -22.09
N LEU A 321 -14.99 14.69 -21.65
CA LEU A 321 -15.29 13.39 -21.04
C LEU A 321 -15.42 13.46 -19.51
N PHE A 322 -14.91 14.51 -18.91
CA PHE A 322 -14.86 14.63 -17.46
C PHE A 322 -16.24 15.00 -16.91
N GLN A 323 -16.77 14.13 -16.06
CA GLN A 323 -17.94 14.41 -15.23
C GLN A 323 -17.48 14.76 -13.82
N SER A 324 -17.84 15.94 -13.33
CA SER A 324 -17.61 16.31 -11.93
C SER A 324 -18.49 15.48 -10.99
N ASP A 325 -18.16 15.45 -9.71
CA ASP A 325 -19.02 14.81 -8.70
C ASP A 325 -20.41 15.43 -8.66
N PHE A 326 -20.52 16.72 -9.00
CA PHE A 326 -21.78 17.42 -9.12
C PHE A 326 -22.60 16.92 -10.33
N ASP A 327 -21.98 16.69 -11.48
CA ASP A 327 -22.65 16.14 -12.65
C ASP A 327 -23.14 14.70 -12.37
N ARG A 328 -22.30 13.88 -11.75
CA ARG A 328 -22.68 12.52 -11.31
C ARG A 328 -23.84 12.54 -10.31
N PHE A 329 -23.85 13.51 -9.39
CA PHE A 329 -24.93 13.68 -8.43
C PHE A 329 -26.24 14.08 -9.13
N LEU A 330 -26.19 14.97 -10.12
CA LEU A 330 -27.35 15.34 -10.91
C LEU A 330 -27.92 14.19 -11.72
N ASP A 331 -27.03 13.38 -12.34
CA ASP A 331 -27.42 12.19 -13.11
C ASP A 331 -28.02 11.09 -12.22
N ALA A 332 -27.68 11.05 -10.93
CA ALA A 332 -28.20 10.10 -9.94
C ALA A 332 -29.54 10.53 -9.31
N LEU A 333 -29.98 11.78 -9.51
CA LEU A 333 -31.28 12.22 -9.01
C LEU A 333 -32.38 11.59 -9.86
N PRO A 334 -33.41 10.96 -9.25
CA PRO A 334 -34.56 10.48 -9.99
C PRO A 334 -35.26 11.72 -10.63
N PHE A 335 -35.38 11.68 -11.94
CA PHE A 335 -36.28 12.65 -12.63
C PHE A 335 -37.69 12.36 -12.16
N ASP A 336 -38.28 13.25 -11.38
CA ASP A 336 -39.72 13.26 -11.15
C ASP A 336 -40.40 13.68 -12.49
N GLU A 337 -40.94 12.70 -13.20
CA GLU A 337 -41.76 12.89 -14.41
C GLU A 337 -43.19 13.39 -14.08
N ASP A 338 -43.38 14.05 -12.94
CA ASP A 338 -44.70 14.64 -12.59
C ASP A 338 -44.53 16.11 -12.23
N SER A 339 -44.59 16.97 -13.26
CA SER A 339 -44.94 18.39 -13.13
C SER A 339 -45.65 18.88 -14.37
#